data_e35a05160d224a38c1917300fb1706fd
#
_entry.id   e35a05160d224a38c1917300fb1706fd
#
_cell.length_a   1.000
_cell.length_b   1.000
_cell.length_c   1.000
_cell.angle_alpha   90.00
_cell.angle_beta   90.00
_cell.angle_gamma   90.00
#
_symmetry.space_group_name_H-M   'P 1'
#
loop_
_entity.id
_entity.type
_entity.pdbx_description
1 polymer ?
#
loop_
_entity_poly.entity_id
_entity_poly.type
_entity_poly.pdbx_seq_one_letter_code
_entity_poly.pdbx_strand_id
1 'polypeptide(L)'
;MNSIQFKPLAPLALITVAAMWGLAFVLMVDPIERQGINDFLSFRFLFATLFLVAIRPRVIATFSKSLITKGGIAGTFLALGYIFQTLGLSLTTPAITGFITGLYVVITPIFAIFFLRSKVRMIGWIAVMMATSGLLVLSFNGFEISWGAIAVFISAIFFAAHIITLGAWSKDFDIYSLTTMQLATCAILTTIAAIPKGISGPVGSNGWYVVLFTAIFATVLAFIVQTWAQSIIAATTVAVLLTTEVFFAAIFSVATGTEVLTLRVILGGVLVTAGMYLILLTDKSEDPVARAVEDGH
;
A
#
# COMPACT_ATOMS: atom_id res chain seq x y z
N MET A 1 -20.05 -15.89 5.79
CA MET A 1 -19.59 -15.19 7.00
C MET A 1 -20.05 -13.74 6.87
N ASN A 2 -20.82 -13.22 7.83
CA ASN A 2 -21.39 -11.88 7.74
C ASN A 2 -20.28 -10.82 7.75
N SER A 3 -20.07 -10.15 6.62
CA SER A 3 -19.06 -9.09 6.44
C SER A 3 -19.21 -7.91 7.41
N ILE A 4 -20.40 -7.71 7.95
CA ILE A 4 -20.72 -6.62 8.88
C ILE A 4 -20.03 -6.80 10.24
N GLN A 5 -19.86 -8.02 10.75
CA GLN A 5 -19.22 -8.28 12.05
C GLN A 5 -17.72 -7.95 12.11
N PHE A 6 -17.04 -7.90 10.95
CA PHE A 6 -15.59 -7.65 10.87
C PHE A 6 -15.22 -6.23 10.45
N LYS A 7 -16.21 -5.37 10.14
CA LYS A 7 -15.98 -3.98 9.74
C LYS A 7 -15.10 -3.20 10.74
N PRO A 8 -15.28 -3.30 12.07
CA PRO A 8 -14.43 -2.60 13.05
C PRO A 8 -12.97 -3.09 13.09
N LEU A 9 -12.68 -4.29 12.58
CA LEU A 9 -11.32 -4.84 12.54
C LEU A 9 -10.51 -4.35 11.33
N ALA A 10 -11.17 -3.89 10.26
CA ALA A 10 -10.49 -3.47 9.04
C ALA A 10 -9.49 -2.33 9.25
N PRO A 11 -9.78 -1.27 10.03
CA PRO A 11 -8.81 -0.22 10.31
C PRO A 11 -7.56 -0.74 11.03
N LEU A 12 -7.74 -1.58 12.06
CA LEU A 12 -6.63 -2.16 12.81
C LEU A 12 -5.76 -3.06 11.93
N ALA A 13 -6.39 -3.87 11.08
CA ALA A 13 -5.69 -4.72 10.14
C ALA A 13 -4.89 -3.90 9.11
N LEU A 14 -5.43 -2.79 8.59
CA LEU A 14 -4.72 -1.88 7.67
C LEU A 14 -3.56 -1.15 8.36
N ILE A 15 -3.71 -0.74 9.62
CA ILE A 15 -2.61 -0.15 10.39
C ILE A 15 -1.49 -1.19 10.57
N THR A 16 -1.84 -2.46 10.82
CA THR A 16 -0.85 -3.55 10.88
C THR A 16 -0.13 -3.73 9.53
N VAL A 17 -0.86 -3.66 8.41
CA VAL A 17 -0.27 -3.67 7.06
C VAL A 17 0.69 -2.49 6.87
N ALA A 18 0.27 -1.29 7.25
CA ALA A 18 1.11 -0.10 7.18
C ALA A 18 2.39 -0.24 8.02
N ALA A 19 2.30 -0.84 9.21
CA ALA A 19 3.47 -1.15 10.03
C ALA A 19 4.40 -2.16 9.34
N MET A 20 3.86 -3.21 8.71
CA MET A 20 4.66 -4.19 7.94
C MET A 20 5.36 -3.55 6.75
N TRP A 21 4.69 -2.62 6.05
CA TRP A 21 5.31 -1.89 4.93
C TRP A 21 6.38 -0.92 5.42
N GLY A 22 6.14 -0.19 6.52
CA GLY A 22 7.15 0.67 7.14
C GLY A 22 8.40 -0.11 7.55
N LEU A 23 8.24 -1.30 8.14
CA LEU A 23 9.37 -2.18 8.45
C LEU A 23 10.07 -2.69 7.17
N ALA A 24 9.28 -3.07 6.16
CA ALA A 24 9.83 -3.54 4.88
C ALA A 24 10.72 -2.48 4.22
N PHE A 25 10.37 -1.19 4.26
CA PHE A 25 11.21 -0.11 3.73
C PHE A 25 12.61 -0.12 4.35
N VAL A 26 12.70 -0.27 5.67
CA VAL A 26 14.00 -0.32 6.36
C VAL A 26 14.80 -1.55 5.98
N LEU A 27 14.14 -2.72 5.92
CA LEU A 27 14.80 -4.00 5.66
C LEU A 27 15.29 -4.15 4.21
N MET A 28 14.61 -3.54 3.23
CA MET A 28 14.89 -3.81 1.82
C MET A 28 15.98 -2.92 1.20
N VAL A 29 16.49 -1.90 1.89
CA VAL A 29 17.51 -0.98 1.36
C VAL A 29 18.76 -1.75 0.92
N ASP A 30 19.41 -2.50 1.82
CA ASP A 30 20.62 -3.26 1.51
C ASP A 30 20.41 -4.35 0.43
N PRO A 31 19.34 -5.19 0.47
CA PRO A 31 19.07 -6.13 -0.60
C PRO A 31 18.85 -5.49 -1.97
N ILE A 32 18.18 -4.34 -2.07
CA ILE A 32 17.95 -3.65 -3.33
C ILE A 32 19.27 -3.13 -3.94
N GLU A 33 20.16 -2.58 -3.12
CA GLU A 33 21.47 -2.11 -3.57
C GLU A 33 22.33 -3.24 -4.13
N ARG A 34 22.29 -4.42 -3.49
CA ARG A 34 23.13 -5.57 -3.86
C ARG A 34 22.58 -6.39 -5.02
N GLN A 35 21.27 -6.61 -5.08
CA GLN A 35 20.62 -7.47 -6.06
C GLN A 35 20.10 -6.69 -7.27
N GLY A 36 19.74 -5.43 -7.08
CA GLY A 36 19.01 -4.65 -8.06
C GLY A 36 17.50 -4.70 -7.85
N ILE A 37 16.85 -3.61 -8.28
CA ILE A 37 15.46 -3.30 -7.99
C ILE A 37 14.49 -4.33 -8.57
N ASN A 38 14.60 -4.56 -9.90
CA ASN A 38 13.66 -5.41 -10.62
C ASN A 38 13.81 -6.88 -10.22
N ASP A 39 15.03 -7.30 -9.92
CA ASP A 39 15.32 -8.65 -9.45
C ASP A 39 14.68 -8.88 -8.08
N PHE A 40 14.88 -7.95 -7.14
CA PHE A 40 14.27 -8.02 -5.82
C PHE A 40 12.73 -8.09 -5.91
N LEU A 41 12.11 -7.22 -6.70
CA LEU A 41 10.65 -7.22 -6.89
C LEU A 41 10.17 -8.49 -7.57
N SER A 42 10.88 -8.98 -8.58
CA SER A 42 10.56 -10.23 -9.27
C SER A 42 10.50 -11.41 -8.30
N PHE A 43 11.56 -11.62 -7.50
CA PHE A 43 11.57 -12.69 -6.50
C PHE A 43 10.50 -12.51 -5.42
N ARG A 44 10.31 -11.29 -4.92
CA ARG A 44 9.28 -10.98 -3.92
C ARG A 44 7.88 -11.36 -4.41
N PHE A 45 7.47 -10.90 -5.60
CA PHE A 45 6.14 -11.17 -6.13
C PHE A 45 5.98 -12.61 -6.64
N LEU A 46 7.04 -13.21 -7.17
CA LEU A 46 7.04 -14.61 -7.58
C LEU A 46 6.79 -15.52 -6.37
N PHE A 47 7.56 -15.35 -5.29
CA PHE A 47 7.36 -16.14 -4.08
C PHE A 47 6.02 -15.88 -3.42
N ALA A 48 5.53 -14.64 -3.41
CA ALA A 48 4.20 -14.31 -2.93
C ALA A 48 3.11 -15.05 -3.70
N THR A 49 3.20 -15.07 -5.03
CA THR A 49 2.24 -15.77 -5.90
C THR A 49 2.32 -17.29 -5.69
N LEU A 50 3.53 -17.84 -5.70
CA LEU A 50 3.74 -19.28 -5.47
C LEU A 50 3.23 -19.72 -4.10
N PHE A 51 3.42 -18.93 -3.07
CA PHE A 51 2.92 -19.20 -1.72
C PHE A 51 1.39 -19.25 -1.68
N LEU A 52 0.71 -18.29 -2.33
CA LEU A 52 -0.75 -18.33 -2.43
C LEU A 52 -1.24 -19.57 -3.19
N VAL A 53 -0.63 -19.86 -4.33
CA VAL A 53 -1.01 -21.05 -5.12
C VAL A 53 -0.73 -22.34 -4.34
N ALA A 54 0.38 -22.42 -3.60
CA ALA A 54 0.71 -23.60 -2.79
C ALA A 54 -0.28 -23.84 -1.64
N ILE A 55 -0.76 -22.77 -0.97
CA ILE A 55 -1.77 -22.88 0.10
C ILE A 55 -3.12 -23.30 -0.46
N ARG A 56 -3.54 -22.74 -1.59
CA ARG A 56 -4.84 -23.05 -2.21
C ARG A 56 -4.67 -23.33 -3.72
N PRO A 57 -4.17 -24.52 -4.12
CA PRO A 57 -3.91 -24.80 -5.55
C PRO A 57 -5.14 -24.65 -6.45
N ARG A 58 -6.33 -24.93 -5.90
CA ARG A 58 -7.61 -24.77 -6.60
C ARG A 58 -7.96 -23.31 -6.96
N VAL A 59 -7.20 -22.31 -6.47
CA VAL A 59 -7.42 -20.89 -6.81
C VAL A 59 -7.30 -20.65 -8.31
N ILE A 60 -6.43 -21.37 -9.01
CA ILE A 60 -6.26 -21.25 -10.47
C ILE A 60 -7.56 -21.60 -11.21
N ALA A 61 -8.33 -22.56 -10.71
CA ALA A 61 -9.62 -22.95 -11.31
C ALA A 61 -10.72 -21.88 -11.13
N THR A 62 -10.52 -20.89 -10.27
CA THR A 62 -11.46 -19.77 -10.08
C THR A 62 -11.22 -18.60 -11.06
N PHE A 63 -10.18 -18.67 -11.91
CA PHE A 63 -9.80 -17.58 -12.80
C PHE A 63 -10.74 -17.47 -14.00
N SER A 64 -11.84 -16.75 -13.80
CA SER A 64 -12.75 -16.35 -14.87
C SER A 64 -12.13 -15.24 -15.74
N LYS A 65 -12.61 -15.08 -16.97
CA LYS A 65 -12.18 -14.00 -17.87
C LYS A 65 -12.31 -12.61 -17.21
N SER A 66 -13.39 -12.38 -16.46
CA SER A 66 -13.62 -11.13 -15.72
C SER A 66 -12.57 -10.93 -14.62
N LEU A 67 -12.25 -11.97 -13.84
CA LEU A 67 -11.22 -11.90 -12.79
C LEU A 67 -9.83 -11.65 -13.37
N ILE A 68 -9.47 -12.34 -14.47
CA ILE A 68 -8.19 -12.13 -15.17
C ILE A 68 -8.08 -10.68 -15.64
N THR A 69 -9.12 -10.12 -16.25
CA THR A 69 -9.10 -8.74 -16.74
C THR A 69 -9.01 -7.74 -15.59
N LYS A 70 -9.94 -7.80 -14.62
CA LYS A 70 -9.99 -6.83 -13.51
C LYS A 70 -8.82 -6.98 -12.54
N GLY A 71 -8.48 -8.20 -12.17
CA GLY A 71 -7.32 -8.49 -11.32
C GLY A 71 -5.99 -8.19 -12.03
N GLY A 72 -5.91 -8.43 -13.34
CA GLY A 72 -4.77 -8.04 -14.17
C GLY A 72 -4.57 -6.53 -14.25
N ILE A 73 -5.64 -5.75 -14.42
CA ILE A 73 -5.58 -4.27 -14.40
C ILE A 73 -5.10 -3.79 -13.02
N ALA A 74 -5.71 -4.28 -11.94
CA ALA A 74 -5.30 -3.92 -10.59
C ALA A 74 -3.84 -4.30 -10.31
N GLY A 75 -3.42 -5.51 -10.72
CA GLY A 75 -2.03 -5.97 -10.62
C GLY A 75 -1.06 -5.16 -11.48
N THR A 76 -1.48 -4.66 -12.64
CA THR A 76 -0.66 -3.78 -13.48
C THR A 76 -0.42 -2.43 -12.79
N PHE A 77 -1.45 -1.81 -12.22
CA PHE A 77 -1.25 -0.58 -11.45
C PHE A 77 -0.34 -0.81 -10.25
N LEU A 78 -0.51 -1.92 -9.55
CA LEU A 78 0.34 -2.30 -8.44
C LEU A 78 1.80 -2.49 -8.86
N ALA A 79 2.06 -3.24 -9.93
CA ALA A 79 3.40 -3.50 -10.46
C ALA A 79 4.11 -2.20 -10.89
N LEU A 80 3.41 -1.35 -11.64
CA LEU A 80 3.94 -0.04 -12.05
C LEU A 80 4.22 0.85 -10.84
N GLY A 81 3.32 0.86 -9.86
CA GLY A 81 3.54 1.54 -8.58
C GLY A 81 4.86 1.11 -7.94
N TYR A 82 5.10 -0.18 -7.77
CA TYR A 82 6.33 -0.70 -7.17
C TYR A 82 7.58 -0.46 -8.02
N ILE A 83 7.50 -0.63 -9.34
CA ILE A 83 8.64 -0.38 -10.24
C ILE A 83 9.09 1.09 -10.15
N PHE A 84 8.16 2.03 -10.28
CA PHE A 84 8.47 3.45 -10.22
C PHE A 84 8.87 3.91 -8.79
N GLN A 85 8.25 3.36 -7.74
CA GLN A 85 8.65 3.65 -6.36
C GLN A 85 10.10 3.21 -6.09
N THR A 86 10.43 1.99 -6.49
CA THR A 86 11.75 1.43 -6.21
C THR A 86 12.82 2.08 -7.10
N LEU A 87 12.48 2.45 -8.35
CA LEU A 87 13.34 3.29 -9.19
C LEU A 87 13.58 4.65 -8.52
N GLY A 88 12.55 5.29 -8.01
CA GLY A 88 12.69 6.54 -7.29
C GLY A 88 13.54 6.40 -6.03
N LEU A 89 13.35 5.34 -5.26
CA LEU A 89 14.14 5.05 -4.06
C LEU A 89 15.64 4.90 -4.35
N SER A 90 16.02 4.34 -5.51
CA SER A 90 17.42 4.24 -5.92
C SER A 90 18.05 5.55 -6.37
N LEU A 91 17.23 6.58 -6.61
CA LEU A 91 17.65 7.91 -7.09
C LEU A 91 17.42 9.03 -6.07
N THR A 92 16.77 8.72 -4.93
CA THR A 92 16.49 9.66 -3.85
C THR A 92 16.74 9.02 -2.49
N THR A 93 16.27 9.65 -1.42
CA THR A 93 16.34 9.09 -0.07
C THR A 93 15.05 8.34 0.31
N PRO A 94 15.09 7.39 1.26
CA PRO A 94 13.89 6.74 1.79
C PRO A 94 12.84 7.73 2.30
N ALA A 95 13.25 8.82 2.96
CA ALA A 95 12.37 9.85 3.47
C ALA A 95 11.60 10.57 2.35
N ILE A 96 12.29 10.98 1.27
CA ILE A 96 11.67 11.62 0.09
C ILE A 96 10.74 10.62 -0.61
N THR A 97 11.19 9.37 -0.77
CA THR A 97 10.38 8.31 -1.38
C THR A 97 9.10 8.09 -0.58
N GLY A 98 9.19 7.91 0.74
CA GLY A 98 8.03 7.71 1.60
C GLY A 98 7.05 8.89 1.53
N PHE A 99 7.55 10.14 1.63
CA PHE A 99 6.70 11.33 1.53
C PHE A 99 5.94 11.41 0.20
N ILE A 100 6.65 11.31 -0.92
CA ILE A 100 6.03 11.46 -2.24
C ILE A 100 5.09 10.29 -2.54
N THR A 101 5.45 9.05 -2.14
CA THR A 101 4.53 7.91 -2.22
C THR A 101 3.24 8.20 -1.45
N GLY A 102 3.36 8.70 -0.23
CA GLY A 102 2.20 9.03 0.63
C GLY A 102 1.22 10.03 -0.01
N LEU A 103 1.61 10.78 -1.04
CA LEU A 103 0.71 11.67 -1.78
C LEU A 103 -0.45 10.94 -2.48
N TYR A 104 -0.41 9.59 -2.59
CA TYR A 104 -1.59 8.83 -3.02
C TYR A 104 -2.82 9.13 -2.14
N VAL A 105 -2.65 9.59 -0.89
CA VAL A 105 -3.74 9.99 0.00
C VAL A 105 -4.55 11.17 -0.55
N VAL A 106 -3.90 12.07 -1.28
CA VAL A 106 -4.56 13.21 -1.95
C VAL A 106 -5.17 12.76 -3.29
N ILE A 107 -4.44 11.92 -4.03
CA ILE A 107 -4.85 11.48 -5.38
C ILE A 107 -6.05 10.53 -5.30
N THR A 108 -6.10 9.65 -4.29
CA THR A 108 -7.18 8.67 -4.14
C THR A 108 -8.58 9.29 -4.04
N PRO A 109 -8.88 10.29 -3.17
CA PRO A 109 -10.21 10.89 -3.15
C PRO A 109 -10.56 11.62 -4.46
N ILE A 110 -9.58 12.21 -5.15
CA ILE A 110 -9.79 12.80 -6.46
C ILE A 110 -10.23 11.72 -7.45
N PHE A 111 -9.49 10.61 -7.54
CA PHE A 111 -9.87 9.47 -8.38
C PHE A 111 -11.21 8.84 -7.97
N ALA A 112 -11.51 8.76 -6.66
CA ALA A 112 -12.78 8.25 -6.17
C ALA A 112 -13.98 9.08 -6.66
N ILE A 113 -13.85 10.41 -6.72
CA ILE A 113 -14.90 11.27 -7.28
C ILE A 113 -15.11 10.98 -8.78
N PHE A 114 -14.04 10.89 -9.57
CA PHE A 114 -14.13 10.74 -11.02
C PHE A 114 -14.52 9.31 -11.43
N PHE A 115 -13.92 8.28 -10.84
CA PHE A 115 -14.06 6.89 -11.28
C PHE A 115 -15.13 6.10 -10.50
N LEU A 116 -15.28 6.36 -9.19
CA LEU A 116 -16.28 5.69 -8.36
C LEU A 116 -17.56 6.52 -8.17
N ARG A 117 -17.58 7.77 -8.67
CA ARG A 117 -18.66 8.75 -8.47
C ARG A 117 -19.02 8.91 -6.98
N SER A 118 -18.05 8.74 -6.11
CA SER A 118 -18.22 8.88 -4.66
C SER A 118 -18.22 10.34 -4.25
N LYS A 119 -18.93 10.67 -3.16
CA LYS A 119 -18.88 12.00 -2.56
C LYS A 119 -17.92 11.94 -1.38
N VAL A 120 -16.87 12.76 -1.42
CA VAL A 120 -15.95 12.92 -0.29
C VAL A 120 -16.46 14.08 0.57
N ARG A 121 -16.82 13.81 1.83
CA ARG A 121 -17.29 14.83 2.77
C ARG A 121 -16.16 15.78 3.14
N MET A 122 -16.52 17.01 3.57
CA MET A 122 -15.55 18.03 4.00
C MET A 122 -14.57 17.48 5.07
N ILE A 123 -15.08 16.72 6.03
CA ILE A 123 -14.25 16.12 7.09
C ILE A 123 -13.22 15.11 6.53
N GLY A 124 -13.56 14.40 5.44
CA GLY A 124 -12.61 13.54 4.71
C GLY A 124 -11.48 14.36 4.07
N TRP A 125 -11.79 15.53 3.50
CA TRP A 125 -10.77 16.45 2.99
C TRP A 125 -9.89 17.02 4.10
N ILE A 126 -10.46 17.35 5.26
CA ILE A 126 -9.69 17.80 6.43
C ILE A 126 -8.73 16.70 6.87
N ALA A 127 -9.19 15.45 6.95
CA ALA A 127 -8.35 14.28 7.28
C ALA A 127 -7.19 14.10 6.28
N VAL A 128 -7.48 14.22 4.98
CA VAL A 128 -6.47 14.17 3.89
C VAL A 128 -5.45 15.30 4.05
N MET A 129 -5.89 16.52 4.32
CA MET A 129 -5.00 17.67 4.53
C MET A 129 -4.12 17.49 5.77
N MET A 130 -4.67 16.95 6.87
CA MET A 130 -3.90 16.65 8.08
C MET A 130 -2.85 15.57 7.81
N ALA A 131 -3.22 14.47 7.18
CA ALA A 131 -2.29 13.40 6.82
C ALA A 131 -1.18 13.93 5.90
N THR A 132 -1.52 14.70 4.86
CA THR A 132 -0.56 15.32 3.94
C THR A 132 0.39 16.27 4.64
N SER A 133 -0.12 17.12 5.56
CA SER A 133 0.71 18.01 6.37
C SER A 133 1.66 17.24 7.27
N GLY A 134 1.20 16.14 7.87
CA GLY A 134 2.01 15.23 8.66
C GLY A 134 3.13 14.58 7.85
N LEU A 135 2.81 14.07 6.65
CA LEU A 135 3.80 13.54 5.72
C LEU A 135 4.85 14.59 5.34
N LEU A 136 4.41 15.83 5.07
CA LEU A 136 5.29 16.93 4.74
C LEU A 136 6.26 17.25 5.91
N VAL A 137 5.75 17.31 7.14
CA VAL A 137 6.57 17.55 8.34
C VAL A 137 7.56 16.40 8.58
N LEU A 138 7.13 15.14 8.38
CA LEU A 138 8.01 13.97 8.56
C LEU A 138 9.18 13.97 7.58
N SER A 139 8.95 14.31 6.33
CA SER A 139 9.85 13.97 5.23
C SER A 139 10.51 15.18 4.55
N PHE A 140 10.15 16.42 4.96
CA PHE A 140 10.66 17.62 4.28
C PHE A 140 12.13 17.88 4.59
N ASN A 141 13.00 17.65 3.61
CA ASN A 141 14.45 17.96 3.63
C ASN A 141 14.85 18.95 2.52
N GLY A 142 13.91 19.79 2.06
CA GLY A 142 14.09 20.69 0.92
C GLY A 142 13.41 20.16 -0.36
N PHE A 143 13.08 21.09 -1.26
CA PHE A 143 12.50 20.74 -2.57
C PHE A 143 13.63 20.62 -3.60
N GLU A 144 14.07 19.41 -3.86
CA GLU A 144 14.82 19.13 -5.07
C GLU A 144 13.92 18.33 -6.01
N ILE A 145 13.57 18.89 -7.16
CA ILE A 145 12.87 18.18 -8.24
C ILE A 145 13.92 17.33 -8.96
N SER A 146 14.11 16.11 -8.47
CA SER A 146 14.99 15.13 -9.09
C SER A 146 14.18 14.14 -9.94
N TRP A 147 14.82 13.47 -10.89
CA TRP A 147 14.20 12.37 -11.63
C TRP A 147 13.65 11.28 -10.72
N GLY A 148 14.32 11.03 -9.59
CA GLY A 148 13.82 10.11 -8.56
C GLY A 148 12.51 10.58 -7.94
N ALA A 149 12.38 11.87 -7.60
CA ALA A 149 11.14 12.42 -7.07
C ALA A 149 9.98 12.31 -8.08
N ILE A 150 10.25 12.54 -9.37
CA ILE A 150 9.26 12.36 -10.44
C ILE A 150 8.82 10.90 -10.54
N ALA A 151 9.76 9.95 -10.52
CA ALA A 151 9.43 8.53 -10.55
C ALA A 151 8.54 8.13 -9.36
N VAL A 152 8.87 8.56 -8.14
CA VAL A 152 8.03 8.29 -6.95
C VAL A 152 6.65 8.94 -7.08
N PHE A 153 6.54 10.14 -7.64
CA PHE A 153 5.24 10.77 -7.86
C PHE A 153 4.38 9.97 -8.85
N ILE A 154 4.98 9.46 -9.92
CA ILE A 154 4.30 8.55 -10.85
C ILE A 154 3.84 7.28 -10.11
N SER A 155 4.66 6.74 -9.20
CA SER A 155 4.24 5.58 -8.38
C SER A 155 3.04 5.88 -7.51
N ALA A 156 2.96 7.08 -6.90
CA ALA A 156 1.81 7.49 -6.10
C ALA A 156 0.51 7.52 -6.91
N ILE A 157 0.56 7.94 -8.18
CA ILE A 157 -0.57 7.90 -9.10
C ILE A 157 -1.01 6.45 -9.34
N PHE A 158 -0.08 5.53 -9.57
CA PHE A 158 -0.40 4.12 -9.80
C PHE A 158 -0.94 3.44 -8.54
N PHE A 159 -0.40 3.74 -7.36
CA PHE A 159 -0.96 3.21 -6.10
C PHE A 159 -2.38 3.76 -5.83
N ALA A 160 -2.63 5.04 -6.10
CA ALA A 160 -3.99 5.58 -6.02
C ALA A 160 -4.93 4.86 -7.01
N ALA A 161 -4.51 4.62 -8.25
CA ALA A 161 -5.29 3.86 -9.23
C ALA A 161 -5.53 2.41 -8.77
N HIS A 162 -4.54 1.74 -8.17
CA HIS A 162 -4.70 0.41 -7.58
C HIS A 162 -5.75 0.43 -6.45
N ILE A 163 -5.67 1.38 -5.50
CA ILE A 163 -6.65 1.53 -4.43
C ILE A 163 -8.07 1.72 -5.00
N ILE A 164 -8.22 2.54 -6.05
CA ILE A 164 -9.51 2.77 -6.71
C ILE A 164 -10.05 1.51 -7.39
N THR A 165 -9.19 0.75 -8.08
CA THR A 165 -9.62 -0.50 -8.74
C THR A 165 -10.07 -1.56 -7.72
N LEU A 166 -9.41 -1.67 -6.58
CA LEU A 166 -9.87 -2.53 -5.49
C LEU A 166 -11.19 -2.03 -4.89
N GLY A 167 -11.34 -0.72 -4.66
CA GLY A 167 -12.60 -0.14 -4.20
C GLY A 167 -13.77 -0.44 -5.14
N ALA A 168 -13.49 -0.48 -6.45
CA ALA A 168 -14.51 -0.78 -7.46
C ALA A 168 -14.88 -2.27 -7.53
N TRP A 169 -13.90 -3.17 -7.39
CA TRP A 169 -14.06 -4.57 -7.81
C TRP A 169 -13.89 -5.61 -6.70
N SER A 170 -13.39 -5.25 -5.52
CA SER A 170 -13.13 -6.23 -4.44
C SER A 170 -14.38 -6.95 -3.94
N LYS A 171 -15.56 -6.33 -4.11
CA LYS A 171 -16.85 -6.94 -3.74
C LYS A 171 -17.37 -7.99 -4.74
N ASP A 172 -16.86 -7.95 -5.98
CA ASP A 172 -17.34 -8.79 -7.07
C ASP A 172 -16.67 -10.17 -7.08
N PHE A 173 -15.56 -10.35 -6.35
CA PHE A 173 -14.73 -11.54 -6.43
C PHE A 173 -14.38 -12.11 -5.05
N ASP A 174 -14.02 -13.39 -5.03
CA ASP A 174 -13.32 -14.00 -3.88
C ASP A 174 -12.01 -13.26 -3.64
N ILE A 175 -11.82 -12.76 -2.41
CA ILE A 175 -10.69 -11.93 -2.01
C ILE A 175 -9.37 -12.62 -2.31
N TYR A 176 -9.29 -13.91 -2.00
CA TYR A 176 -8.08 -14.70 -2.24
C TYR A 176 -7.74 -14.81 -3.73
N SER A 177 -8.75 -15.06 -4.55
CA SER A 177 -8.60 -15.18 -6.01
C SER A 177 -8.19 -13.86 -6.65
N LEU A 178 -8.81 -12.75 -6.22
CA LEU A 178 -8.46 -11.41 -6.72
C LEU A 178 -7.04 -11.04 -6.30
N THR A 179 -6.64 -11.30 -5.06
CA THR A 179 -5.28 -11.04 -4.57
C THR A 179 -4.26 -11.89 -5.32
N THR A 180 -4.54 -13.19 -5.53
CA THR A 180 -3.62 -14.06 -6.28
C THR A 180 -3.42 -13.56 -7.70
N MET A 181 -4.49 -13.13 -8.38
CA MET A 181 -4.38 -12.61 -9.75
C MET A 181 -3.58 -11.31 -9.83
N GLN A 182 -3.76 -10.38 -8.87
CA GLN A 182 -2.97 -9.15 -8.79
C GLN A 182 -1.46 -9.46 -8.62
N LEU A 183 -1.13 -10.33 -7.66
CA LEU A 183 0.27 -10.66 -7.36
C LEU A 183 0.92 -11.46 -8.48
N ALA A 184 0.17 -12.35 -9.16
CA ALA A 184 0.65 -13.03 -10.36
C ALA A 184 0.98 -12.04 -11.48
N THR A 185 0.14 -11.04 -11.69
CA THR A 185 0.40 -9.97 -12.66
C THR A 185 1.65 -9.17 -12.27
N CYS A 186 1.81 -8.82 -10.99
CA CYS A 186 3.03 -8.17 -10.49
C CYS A 186 4.27 -9.03 -10.74
N ALA A 187 4.21 -10.33 -10.44
CA ALA A 187 5.32 -11.26 -10.67
C ALA A 187 5.73 -11.30 -12.15
N ILE A 188 4.75 -11.37 -13.06
CA ILE A 188 5.01 -11.37 -14.51
C ILE A 188 5.67 -10.07 -14.93
N LEU A 189 5.09 -8.92 -14.59
CA LEU A 189 5.57 -7.62 -15.06
C LEU A 189 6.95 -7.25 -14.48
N THR A 190 7.18 -7.53 -13.18
CA THR A 190 8.48 -7.28 -12.55
C THR A 190 9.56 -8.22 -13.07
N THR A 191 9.20 -9.48 -13.37
CA THR A 191 10.13 -10.44 -14.01
C THR A 191 10.49 -9.97 -15.42
N ILE A 192 9.51 -9.55 -16.23
CA ILE A 192 9.78 -8.98 -17.57
C ILE A 192 10.71 -7.76 -17.46
N ALA A 193 10.51 -6.89 -16.46
CA ALA A 193 11.36 -5.73 -16.23
C ALA A 193 12.80 -6.10 -15.78
N ALA A 194 13.01 -7.29 -15.22
CA ALA A 194 14.32 -7.79 -14.80
C ALA A 194 15.13 -8.39 -15.94
N ILE A 195 14.48 -9.01 -16.95
CA ILE A 195 15.13 -9.72 -18.05
C ILE A 195 16.26 -8.95 -18.74
N PRO A 196 16.12 -7.64 -19.09
CA PRO A 196 17.14 -6.93 -19.88
C PRO A 196 18.52 -6.86 -19.22
N LYS A 197 18.61 -6.94 -17.89
CA LYS A 197 19.88 -6.90 -17.15
C LYS A 197 20.38 -8.30 -16.73
N GLY A 198 19.62 -9.35 -17.06
CA GLY A 198 19.83 -10.70 -16.53
C GLY A 198 19.24 -10.80 -15.11
N ILE A 199 18.59 -11.93 -14.80
CA ILE A 199 17.94 -12.14 -13.50
C ILE A 199 18.97 -12.65 -12.50
N SER A 200 19.20 -11.89 -11.42
CA SER A 200 20.10 -12.24 -10.32
C SER A 200 19.31 -12.61 -9.06
N GLY A 201 19.65 -13.76 -8.45
CA GLY A 201 19.01 -14.19 -7.22
C GLY A 201 19.39 -13.34 -6.01
N PRO A 202 18.66 -13.47 -4.87
CA PRO A 202 18.98 -12.79 -3.62
C PRO A 202 20.40 -13.08 -3.15
N VAL A 203 21.13 -12.04 -2.74
CA VAL A 203 22.54 -12.14 -2.35
C VAL A 203 22.66 -12.46 -0.87
N GLY A 204 23.29 -13.62 -0.56
CA GLY A 204 23.51 -14.06 0.81
C GLY A 204 22.25 -14.44 1.59
N SER A 205 22.41 -14.88 2.83
CA SER A 205 21.28 -15.27 3.69
C SER A 205 20.36 -14.10 4.03
N ASN A 206 20.91 -12.90 4.22
CA ASN A 206 20.12 -11.71 4.50
C ASN A 206 19.20 -11.34 3.33
N GLY A 207 19.69 -11.39 2.10
CA GLY A 207 18.88 -11.14 0.90
C GLY A 207 17.69 -12.10 0.80
N TRP A 208 17.91 -13.40 1.03
CA TRP A 208 16.86 -14.41 1.07
C TRP A 208 15.85 -14.17 2.19
N TYR A 209 16.34 -13.87 3.40
CA TYR A 209 15.46 -13.56 4.52
C TYR A 209 14.53 -12.38 4.21
N VAL A 210 15.07 -11.28 3.69
CA VAL A 210 14.28 -10.08 3.40
C VAL A 210 13.29 -10.31 2.25
N VAL A 211 13.69 -11.03 1.19
CA VAL A 211 12.78 -11.38 0.09
C VAL A 211 11.63 -12.23 0.60
N LEU A 212 11.88 -13.29 1.40
CA LEU A 212 10.83 -14.15 1.91
C LEU A 212 9.94 -13.44 2.94
N PHE A 213 10.54 -12.67 3.85
CA PHE A 213 9.79 -11.86 4.80
C PHE A 213 8.85 -10.88 4.09
N THR A 214 9.36 -10.14 3.12
CA THR A 214 8.55 -9.16 2.37
C THR A 214 7.53 -9.84 1.47
N ALA A 215 7.82 -11.01 0.89
CA ALA A 215 6.86 -11.79 0.11
C ALA A 215 5.68 -12.26 0.95
N ILE A 216 5.92 -12.77 2.17
CA ILE A 216 4.87 -13.32 3.01
C ILE A 216 4.11 -12.21 3.75
N PHE A 217 4.81 -11.38 4.53
CA PHE A 217 4.18 -10.42 5.43
C PHE A 217 3.81 -9.11 4.73
N ALA A 218 4.73 -8.51 3.99
CA ALA A 218 4.50 -7.23 3.33
C ALA A 218 3.86 -7.35 1.93
N THR A 219 3.58 -8.58 1.46
CA THR A 219 2.91 -8.80 0.17
C THR A 219 1.70 -9.70 0.33
N VAL A 220 1.83 -11.00 0.61
CA VAL A 220 0.68 -11.91 0.69
C VAL A 220 -0.32 -11.46 1.74
N LEU A 221 0.10 -11.35 2.99
CA LEU A 221 -0.78 -10.97 4.09
C LEU A 221 -1.33 -9.56 3.89
N ALA A 222 -0.45 -8.62 3.53
CA ALA A 222 -0.81 -7.23 3.33
C ALA A 222 -1.89 -7.05 2.24
N PHE A 223 -1.73 -7.66 1.07
CA PHE A 223 -2.70 -7.51 -0.02
C PHE A 223 -3.98 -8.32 0.16
N ILE A 224 -3.96 -9.45 0.88
CA ILE A 224 -5.19 -10.12 1.33
C ILE A 224 -5.98 -9.19 2.25
N VAL A 225 -5.32 -8.61 3.25
CA VAL A 225 -5.96 -7.68 4.20
C VAL A 225 -6.46 -6.42 3.49
N GLN A 226 -5.65 -5.83 2.61
CA GLN A 226 -6.06 -4.64 1.86
C GLN A 226 -7.26 -4.93 0.95
N THR A 227 -7.23 -6.02 0.19
CA THR A 227 -8.35 -6.40 -0.70
C THR A 227 -9.62 -6.67 0.10
N TRP A 228 -9.50 -7.35 1.25
CA TRP A 228 -10.61 -7.57 2.16
C TRP A 228 -11.15 -6.25 2.74
N ALA A 229 -10.29 -5.41 3.27
CA ALA A 229 -10.70 -4.13 3.86
C ALA A 229 -11.42 -3.26 2.82
N GLN A 230 -10.90 -3.19 1.60
CA GLN A 230 -11.50 -2.41 0.51
C GLN A 230 -12.83 -2.99 0.00
N SER A 231 -13.17 -4.22 0.35
CA SER A 231 -14.52 -4.76 0.10
C SER A 231 -15.57 -4.23 1.09
N ILE A 232 -15.16 -3.62 2.20
CA ILE A 232 -16.07 -3.20 3.29
C ILE A 232 -15.93 -1.74 3.72
N ILE A 233 -14.82 -1.06 3.41
CA ILE A 233 -14.60 0.37 3.73
C ILE A 233 -14.20 1.16 2.49
N ALA A 234 -14.40 2.48 2.55
CA ALA A 234 -14.16 3.38 1.42
C ALA A 234 -12.67 3.48 1.03
N ALA A 235 -12.39 3.64 -0.26
CA ALA A 235 -11.04 3.78 -0.79
C ALA A 235 -10.26 4.96 -0.16
N THR A 236 -10.93 6.10 0.09
CA THR A 236 -10.32 7.26 0.76
C THR A 236 -9.90 6.92 2.19
N THR A 237 -10.75 6.21 2.94
CA THR A 237 -10.41 5.76 4.31
C THR A 237 -9.20 4.84 4.29
N VAL A 238 -9.15 3.89 3.36
CA VAL A 238 -7.99 3.00 3.18
C VAL A 238 -6.73 3.79 2.88
N ALA A 239 -6.79 4.76 1.95
CA ALA A 239 -5.65 5.59 1.60
C ALA A 239 -5.08 6.33 2.83
N VAL A 240 -5.94 6.96 3.66
CA VAL A 240 -5.49 7.65 4.87
C VAL A 240 -4.89 6.68 5.89
N LEU A 241 -5.48 5.51 6.10
CA LEU A 241 -4.94 4.51 7.04
C LEU A 241 -3.57 4.00 6.60
N LEU A 242 -3.40 3.73 5.31
CA LEU A 242 -2.14 3.21 4.78
C LEU A 242 -1.00 4.25 4.83
N THR A 243 -1.28 5.57 4.82
CA THR A 243 -0.22 6.58 4.98
C THR A 243 0.51 6.52 6.33
N THR A 244 -0.06 5.83 7.32
CA THR A 244 0.64 5.55 8.59
C THR A 244 1.90 4.70 8.39
N GLU A 245 2.08 4.09 7.22
CA GLU A 245 3.31 3.41 6.79
C GLU A 245 4.56 4.29 6.95
N VAL A 246 4.47 5.58 6.57
CA VAL A 246 5.60 6.50 6.68
C VAL A 246 5.95 6.79 8.16
N PHE A 247 4.93 6.87 9.01
CA PHE A 247 5.11 7.00 10.45
C PHE A 247 5.81 5.77 11.05
N PHE A 248 5.38 4.57 10.67
CA PHE A 248 6.03 3.33 11.12
C PHE A 248 7.45 3.18 10.55
N ALA A 249 7.69 3.59 9.29
CA ALA A 249 9.03 3.63 8.73
C ALA A 249 9.97 4.49 9.57
N ALA A 250 9.53 5.69 9.98
CA ALA A 250 10.30 6.56 10.86
C ALA A 250 10.54 5.92 12.24
N ILE A 251 9.54 5.28 12.85
CA ILE A 251 9.71 4.55 14.14
C ILE A 251 10.77 3.46 14.01
N PHE A 252 10.66 2.62 12.97
CA PHE A 252 11.61 1.52 12.78
C PHE A 252 13.03 2.02 12.44
N SER A 253 13.16 3.11 11.66
CA SER A 253 14.45 3.74 11.40
C SER A 253 15.11 4.22 12.68
N VAL A 254 14.36 4.85 13.59
CA VAL A 254 14.87 5.25 14.92
C VAL A 254 15.21 4.02 15.77
N ALA A 255 14.35 2.99 15.80
CA ALA A 255 14.58 1.78 16.59
C ALA A 255 15.80 0.98 16.12
N THR A 256 16.13 1.02 14.82
CA THR A 256 17.33 0.39 14.26
C THR A 256 18.57 1.26 14.33
N GLY A 257 18.45 2.49 14.84
CA GLY A 257 19.56 3.44 14.97
C GLY A 257 20.01 4.07 13.64
N THR A 258 19.23 3.89 12.56
CA THR A 258 19.50 4.50 11.25
C THR A 258 19.10 5.98 11.21
N GLU A 259 18.17 6.40 12.08
CA GLU A 259 17.74 7.79 12.22
C GLU A 259 17.60 8.17 13.70
N VAL A 260 17.62 9.49 13.98
CA VAL A 260 17.45 10.05 15.34
C VAL A 260 16.02 10.53 15.52
N LEU A 261 15.43 10.28 16.70
CA LEU A 261 14.11 10.82 17.04
C LEU A 261 14.17 12.35 17.13
N THR A 262 13.57 13.01 16.16
CA THR A 262 13.52 14.46 16.09
C THR A 262 12.11 14.98 16.40
N LEU A 263 12.01 16.27 16.75
CA LEU A 263 10.72 16.95 16.94
C LEU A 263 9.83 16.83 15.68
N ARG A 264 10.44 16.78 14.48
CA ARG A 264 9.74 16.57 13.20
C ARG A 264 9.05 15.22 13.15
N VAL A 265 9.72 14.15 13.56
CA VAL A 265 9.13 12.79 13.61
C VAL A 265 7.93 12.76 14.55
N ILE A 266 8.04 13.43 15.72
CA ILE A 266 6.93 13.51 16.69
C ILE A 266 5.75 14.31 16.10
N LEU A 267 5.99 15.53 15.63
CA LEU A 267 4.91 16.41 15.11
C LEU A 267 4.23 15.81 13.87
N GLY A 268 5.03 15.31 12.94
CA GLY A 268 4.49 14.68 11.73
C GLY A 268 3.70 13.42 12.04
N GLY A 269 4.20 12.58 12.95
CA GLY A 269 3.48 11.39 13.42
C GLY A 269 2.15 11.72 14.09
N VAL A 270 2.11 12.76 14.94
CA VAL A 270 0.86 13.25 15.56
C VAL A 270 -0.15 13.69 14.50
N LEU A 271 0.29 14.47 13.49
CA LEU A 271 -0.61 14.93 12.43
C LEU A 271 -1.16 13.78 11.57
N VAL A 272 -0.33 12.82 11.18
CA VAL A 272 -0.78 11.63 10.43
C VAL A 272 -1.79 10.83 11.26
N THR A 273 -1.48 10.58 12.54
CA THR A 273 -2.36 9.84 13.45
C THR A 273 -3.68 10.56 13.69
N ALA A 274 -3.66 11.89 13.83
CA ALA A 274 -4.87 12.70 13.99
C ALA A 274 -5.74 12.67 12.72
N GLY A 275 -5.13 12.77 11.53
CA GLY A 275 -5.84 12.60 10.25
C GLY A 275 -6.48 11.22 10.13
N MET A 276 -5.74 10.16 10.50
CA MET A 276 -6.25 8.79 10.56
C MET A 276 -7.47 8.67 11.50
N TYR A 277 -7.37 9.22 12.70
CA TYR A 277 -8.48 9.17 13.66
C TYR A 277 -9.72 9.91 13.14
N LEU A 278 -9.51 11.09 12.54
CA LEU A 278 -10.59 11.90 11.99
C LEU A 278 -11.34 11.19 10.85
N ILE A 279 -10.64 10.50 9.94
CA ILE A 279 -11.29 9.77 8.85
C ILE A 279 -12.08 8.57 9.37
N LEU A 280 -11.61 7.91 10.43
CA LEU A 280 -12.33 6.79 11.04
C LEU A 280 -13.65 7.23 11.69
N LEU A 281 -13.69 8.42 12.27
CA LEU A 281 -14.94 9.00 12.80
C LEU A 281 -15.96 9.24 11.68
N THR A 282 -15.49 9.65 10.50
CA THR A 282 -16.34 9.89 9.33
C THR A 282 -16.95 8.58 8.79
N ASP A 283 -16.14 7.54 8.70
CA ASP A 283 -16.59 6.24 8.16
C ASP A 283 -17.65 5.58 9.06
N LYS A 284 -17.52 5.73 10.38
CA LYS A 284 -18.54 5.27 11.35
C LYS A 284 -19.88 5.98 11.16
N SER A 285 -19.89 7.26 10.87
CA SER A 285 -21.11 8.06 10.69
C SER A 285 -21.89 7.71 9.40
N GLU A 286 -21.31 6.98 8.49
CA GLU A 286 -21.97 6.49 7.28
C GLU A 286 -22.59 5.11 7.40
N ASP A 287 -22.42 4.44 8.55
CA ASP A 287 -23.02 3.14 8.81
C ASP A 287 -24.53 3.30 9.11
N PRO A 288 -25.45 2.72 8.28
CA PRO A 288 -26.89 2.82 8.53
C PRO A 288 -27.32 2.25 9.89
N VAL A 289 -26.57 1.27 10.41
CA VAL A 289 -26.83 0.66 11.71
C VAL A 289 -26.41 1.60 12.84
N ALA A 290 -25.28 2.30 12.70
CA ALA A 290 -24.84 3.29 13.67
C ALA A 290 -25.80 4.47 13.75
N ARG A 291 -26.33 4.96 12.61
CA ARG A 291 -27.34 6.01 12.56
C ARG A 291 -28.65 5.59 13.23
N ALA A 292 -29.13 4.37 12.98
CA ALA A 292 -30.35 3.88 13.60
C ALA A 292 -30.26 3.76 15.13
N VAL A 293 -29.06 3.56 15.67
CA VAL A 293 -28.80 3.53 17.13
C VAL A 293 -28.69 4.94 17.71
N GLU A 294 -28.11 5.90 16.97
CA GLU A 294 -28.02 7.31 17.39
C GLU A 294 -29.38 8.04 17.31
N ASP A 295 -30.21 7.71 16.31
CA ASP A 295 -31.52 8.32 16.11
C ASP A 295 -32.63 7.72 17.02
N GLY A 296 -32.31 6.75 17.87
CA GLY A 296 -33.18 6.31 19.02
C GLY A 296 -34.48 5.63 18.59
N HIS A 297 -34.50 4.91 17.50
CA HIS A 297 -35.69 4.14 17.03
C HIS A 297 -35.35 2.66 16.90
#